data_e04ffe3809246937e40be5a280e913bd
#
_entry.id   e04ffe3809246937e40be5a280e913bd
#
_cell.length_a   1.000
_cell.length_b   1.000
_cell.length_c   1.000
_cell.angle_alpha   90.00
_cell.angle_beta   90.00
_cell.angle_gamma   90.00
#
_symmetry.space_group_name_H-M   'P 1'
#
loop_
_entity.id
_entity.type
_entity.pdbx_description
1 polymer ?
#
loop_
_entity_poly.entity_id
_entity_poly.type
_entity_poly.pdbx_seq_one_letter_code
_entity_poly.pdbx_strand_id
1 'polypeptide(L)'
;MRYLLCSVLLLTATQAGAQVPGPLATCTRSATLLACVDAQGNAYSVATAGNTTYLRGFEVIGKRYWAQTNSRYGQLTFFTGLASDGEAWVGYTRRVGWTTINRFSSSGGSSAKFTCSRISGC
;
A
#
# COMPACT_ATOMS: atom_id res chain seq x y z
N MET A 1 12.25 35.74 -61.73
CA MET A 1 12.95 35.19 -60.55
C MET A 1 11.92 34.80 -59.52
N ARG A 2 11.73 33.53 -59.35
CA ARG A 2 10.78 33.00 -58.37
C ARG A 2 11.56 32.59 -57.14
N TYR A 3 11.41 33.28 -56.04
CA TYR A 3 11.95 32.87 -54.75
C TYR A 3 10.98 31.92 -54.11
N LEU A 4 11.34 30.62 -54.03
CA LEU A 4 10.69 29.64 -53.26
C LEU A 4 11.10 29.79 -51.79
N LEU A 5 10.21 30.34 -50.98
CA LEU A 5 10.35 30.38 -49.54
C LEU A 5 9.97 28.99 -49.00
N CYS A 6 10.99 28.17 -48.71
CA CYS A 6 10.82 26.94 -47.91
C CYS A 6 10.57 27.35 -46.47
N SER A 7 9.32 27.32 -46.04
CA SER A 7 8.96 27.43 -44.65
C SER A 7 9.32 26.11 -43.95
N VAL A 8 10.41 26.14 -43.22
CA VAL A 8 10.78 25.02 -42.34
C VAL A 8 9.88 25.11 -41.11
N LEU A 9 8.85 24.27 -41.05
CA LEU A 9 8.09 24.02 -39.83
C LEU A 9 8.99 23.24 -38.85
N LEU A 10 9.53 23.94 -37.87
CA LEU A 10 10.14 23.32 -36.70
C LEU A 10 9.00 22.69 -35.87
N LEU A 11 8.82 21.38 -36.00
CA LEU A 11 8.07 20.59 -35.04
C LEU A 11 8.87 20.56 -33.74
N THR A 12 8.53 21.40 -32.79
CA THR A 12 8.96 21.24 -31.40
C THR A 12 8.23 20.05 -30.83
N ALA A 13 8.87 18.88 -30.85
CA ALA A 13 8.41 17.74 -30.08
C ALA A 13 8.54 18.09 -28.60
N THR A 14 7.43 18.48 -27.98
CA THR A 14 7.35 18.53 -26.52
C THR A 14 7.48 17.09 -26.01
N GLN A 15 8.66 16.74 -25.55
CA GLN A 15 8.84 15.51 -24.82
C GLN A 15 8.01 15.66 -23.53
N ALA A 16 6.86 14.97 -23.51
CA ALA A 16 6.16 14.70 -22.26
C ALA A 16 7.08 13.82 -21.44
N GLY A 17 7.91 14.42 -20.59
CA GLY A 17 8.71 13.69 -19.62
C GLY A 17 7.75 12.90 -18.73
N ALA A 18 7.80 11.58 -18.80
CA ALA A 18 7.17 10.74 -17.81
C ALA A 18 7.70 11.22 -16.45
N GLN A 19 6.81 11.69 -15.57
CA GLN A 19 7.21 12.03 -14.21
C GLN A 19 7.75 10.75 -13.59
N VAL A 20 9.06 10.74 -13.29
CA VAL A 20 9.66 9.71 -12.47
C VAL A 20 8.92 9.77 -11.14
N PRO A 21 8.24 8.69 -10.69
CA PRO A 21 7.64 8.68 -9.37
C PRO A 21 8.70 9.13 -8.37
N GLY A 22 8.33 10.02 -7.44
CA GLY A 22 9.24 10.53 -6.42
C GLY A 22 9.96 9.37 -5.70
N PRO A 23 11.07 9.65 -4.99
CA PRO A 23 11.86 8.59 -4.36
C PRO A 23 10.94 7.70 -3.53
N LEU A 24 10.98 6.40 -3.81
CA LEU A 24 10.31 5.38 -3.02
C LEU A 24 10.83 5.42 -1.59
N ALA A 25 10.08 4.84 -0.67
CA ALA A 25 10.47 4.77 0.73
C ALA A 25 11.89 4.21 0.90
N THR A 26 12.67 4.80 1.79
CA THR A 26 13.96 4.26 2.22
C THR A 26 13.71 3.24 3.31
N CYS A 27 14.18 2.01 3.12
CA CYS A 27 13.97 0.91 4.04
C CYS A 27 15.28 0.36 4.59
N THR A 28 15.26 -0.01 5.87
CA THR A 28 16.27 -0.85 6.51
C THR A 28 15.66 -2.21 6.83
N ARG A 29 16.44 -3.27 6.63
CA ARG A 29 15.97 -4.65 6.79
C ARG A 29 16.91 -5.45 7.64
N SER A 30 16.34 -6.21 8.58
CA SER A 30 17.01 -7.31 9.29
C SER A 30 16.28 -8.62 9.01
N ALA A 31 16.66 -9.71 9.66
CA ALA A 31 16.02 -11.02 9.48
C ALA A 31 14.52 -11.01 9.81
N THR A 32 14.08 -10.21 10.79
CA THR A 32 12.71 -10.21 11.31
C THR A 32 12.02 -8.86 11.29
N LEU A 33 12.73 -7.80 10.88
CA LEU A 33 12.21 -6.43 10.88
C LEU A 33 12.46 -5.75 9.55
N LEU A 34 11.45 -5.09 9.03
CA LEU A 34 11.54 -4.14 7.94
C LEU A 34 11.02 -2.78 8.45
N ALA A 35 11.80 -1.73 8.31
CA ALA A 35 11.39 -0.38 8.68
C ALA A 35 11.65 0.58 7.52
N CYS A 36 10.65 1.34 7.15
CA CYS A 36 10.67 2.24 6.00
C CYS A 36 10.21 3.65 6.37
N VAL A 37 10.78 4.64 5.71
CA VAL A 37 10.34 6.04 5.76
C VAL A 37 10.16 6.53 4.33
N ASP A 38 9.01 7.08 4.02
CA ASP A 38 8.75 7.62 2.68
C ASP A 38 9.21 9.09 2.54
N ALA A 39 9.06 9.65 1.34
CA ALA A 39 9.48 11.01 1.05
C ALA A 39 8.67 12.09 1.82
N GLN A 40 7.47 11.77 2.29
CA GLN A 40 6.61 12.65 3.09
C GLN A 40 6.90 12.54 4.59
N GLY A 41 7.76 11.62 5.02
CA GLY A 41 8.08 11.37 6.42
C GLY A 41 7.15 10.37 7.11
N ASN A 42 6.24 9.72 6.37
CA ASN A 42 5.47 8.60 6.91
C ASN A 42 6.42 7.42 7.19
N ALA A 43 6.24 6.77 8.32
CA ALA A 43 7.08 5.67 8.75
C ALA A 43 6.27 4.39 8.89
N TYR A 44 6.85 3.29 8.47
CA TYR A 44 6.23 1.98 8.50
C TYR A 44 7.22 0.94 9.02
N SER A 45 6.74 0.03 9.85
CA SER A 45 7.55 -1.11 10.25
C SER A 45 6.74 -2.40 10.22
N VAL A 46 7.40 -3.48 9.85
CA VAL A 46 6.85 -4.84 9.83
C VAL A 46 7.82 -5.74 10.57
N ALA A 47 7.35 -6.37 11.61
CA ALA A 47 8.11 -7.36 12.38
C ALA A 47 7.35 -8.68 12.39
N THR A 48 8.06 -9.80 12.26
CA THR A 48 7.48 -11.13 12.26
C THR A 48 8.03 -11.94 13.42
N ALA A 49 7.13 -12.58 14.16
CA ALA A 49 7.45 -13.51 15.25
C ALA A 49 6.51 -14.73 15.16
N GLY A 50 7.05 -15.87 14.77
CA GLY A 50 6.25 -17.09 14.53
C GLY A 50 5.18 -16.86 13.46
N ASN A 51 3.93 -17.13 13.78
CA ASN A 51 2.77 -16.94 12.90
C ASN A 51 2.15 -15.55 12.98
N THR A 52 2.77 -14.62 13.68
CA THR A 52 2.25 -13.28 13.91
C THR A 52 3.14 -12.25 13.24
N THR A 53 2.51 -11.34 12.51
CA THR A 53 3.15 -10.19 11.91
C THR A 53 2.63 -8.93 12.57
N TYR A 54 3.54 -8.10 13.06
CA TYR A 54 3.26 -6.83 13.70
C TYR A 54 3.57 -5.71 12.72
N LEU A 55 2.57 -4.91 12.41
CA LEU A 55 2.71 -3.73 11.56
C LEU A 55 2.49 -2.49 12.40
N ARG A 56 3.31 -1.48 12.19
CA ARG A 56 3.16 -0.16 12.82
C ARG A 56 3.37 0.91 11.78
N GLY A 57 2.67 2.00 11.93
CA GLY A 57 2.80 3.13 11.03
C GLY A 57 2.63 4.46 11.75
N PHE A 58 3.23 5.46 11.16
CA PHE A 58 3.05 6.86 11.51
C PHE A 58 2.75 7.64 10.23
N GLU A 59 1.64 8.36 10.24
CA GLU A 59 1.21 9.23 9.15
C GLU A 59 1.42 10.69 9.57
N VAL A 60 2.20 11.44 8.76
CA VAL A 60 2.50 12.86 9.04
C VAL A 60 1.23 13.70 9.00
N ILE A 61 0.36 13.44 8.02
CA ILE A 61 -0.94 14.10 7.93
C ILE A 61 -1.83 13.59 9.07
N GLY A 62 -2.26 14.51 9.93
CA GLY A 62 -3.04 14.17 11.12
C GLY A 62 -2.23 13.64 12.30
N LYS A 63 -0.90 13.48 12.16
CA LYS A 63 0.00 12.93 13.20
C LYS A 63 -0.56 11.63 13.81
N ARG A 64 -0.97 10.72 12.96
CA ARG A 64 -1.66 9.51 13.32
C ARG A 64 -0.69 8.34 13.45
N TYR A 65 -0.67 7.72 14.62
CA TYR A 65 0.00 6.45 14.85
C TYR A 65 -1.01 5.32 14.73
N TRP A 66 -0.60 4.20 14.18
CA TRP A 66 -1.41 3.01 14.12
C TRP A 66 -0.57 1.75 14.31
N ALA A 67 -1.22 0.70 14.78
CA ALA A 67 -0.62 -0.63 14.90
C ALA A 67 -1.62 -1.68 14.44
N GLN A 68 -1.14 -2.68 13.74
CA GLN A 68 -1.92 -3.81 13.28
C GLN A 68 -1.18 -5.11 13.56
N THR A 69 -1.91 -6.12 13.99
CA THR A 69 -1.39 -7.46 14.21
C THR A 69 -2.11 -8.41 13.26
N ASN A 70 -1.34 -9.17 12.50
CA ASN A 70 -1.82 -10.24 11.64
C ASN A 70 -1.40 -11.58 12.23
N SER A 71 -2.36 -12.45 12.50
CA SER A 71 -2.12 -13.79 13.02
C SER A 71 -2.61 -14.84 12.04
N ARG A 72 -1.72 -15.74 11.65
CA ARG A 72 -2.01 -16.77 10.67
C ARG A 72 -2.30 -18.12 11.35
N TYR A 73 -3.42 -18.73 10.97
CA TYR A 73 -3.83 -20.05 11.38
C TYR A 73 -4.22 -20.89 10.16
N GLY A 74 -3.26 -21.62 9.60
CA GLY A 74 -3.47 -22.37 8.37
C GLY A 74 -3.83 -21.46 7.18
N GLN A 75 -5.03 -21.63 6.64
CA GLN A 75 -5.55 -20.84 5.50
C GLN A 75 -6.24 -19.54 5.93
N LEU A 76 -6.28 -19.27 7.21
CA LEU A 76 -6.96 -18.11 7.79
C LEU A 76 -5.95 -17.15 8.38
N THR A 77 -6.04 -15.89 8.00
CA THR A 77 -5.27 -14.80 8.61
C THR A 77 -6.24 -13.79 9.21
N PHE A 78 -6.17 -13.62 10.52
CA PHE A 78 -6.87 -12.55 11.23
C PHE A 78 -5.98 -11.33 11.34
N PHE A 79 -6.59 -10.15 11.23
CA PHE A 79 -5.90 -8.91 11.55
C PHE A 79 -6.76 -8.04 12.45
N THR A 80 -6.11 -7.36 13.37
CA THR A 80 -6.69 -6.35 14.25
C THR A 80 -5.80 -5.13 14.25
N GLY A 81 -6.37 -3.96 14.30
CA GLY A 81 -5.62 -2.71 14.31
C GLY A 81 -6.26 -1.67 15.19
N LEU A 82 -5.44 -0.73 15.63
CA LEU A 82 -5.83 0.40 16.46
C LEU A 82 -5.00 1.62 16.07
N ALA A 83 -5.62 2.77 15.98
CA ALA A 83 -4.97 4.04 15.72
C ALA A 83 -5.07 5.00 16.91
N SER A 84 -4.17 5.99 16.94
CA SER A 84 -4.10 7.01 18.00
C SER A 84 -5.33 7.91 18.06
N ASP A 85 -6.11 8.00 17.00
CA ASP A 85 -7.39 8.70 16.94
C ASP A 85 -8.57 7.90 17.54
N GLY A 86 -8.31 6.67 18.00
CA GLY A 86 -9.29 5.77 18.56
C GLY A 86 -9.98 4.85 17.55
N GLU A 87 -9.71 4.99 16.27
CA GLU A 87 -10.23 4.05 15.28
C GLU A 87 -9.65 2.65 15.50
N ALA A 88 -10.51 1.65 15.49
CA ALA A 88 -10.16 0.25 15.57
C ALA A 88 -10.72 -0.49 14.36
N TRP A 89 -10.00 -1.49 13.88
CA TRP A 89 -10.46 -2.33 12.78
C TRP A 89 -10.10 -3.77 13.01
N VAL A 90 -10.87 -4.64 12.40
CA VAL A 90 -10.71 -6.09 12.47
C VAL A 90 -11.12 -6.69 11.14
N GLY A 91 -10.50 -7.78 10.80
CA GLY A 91 -10.87 -8.51 9.62
C GLY A 91 -10.16 -9.84 9.51
N TYR A 92 -10.44 -10.52 8.43
CA TYR A 92 -9.76 -11.76 8.10
C TYR A 92 -9.66 -11.96 6.60
N THR A 93 -8.69 -12.76 6.23
CA THR A 93 -8.51 -13.31 4.91
C THR A 93 -8.51 -14.83 5.02
N ARG A 94 -9.38 -15.49 4.29
CA ARG A 94 -9.47 -16.96 4.26
C ARG A 94 -9.28 -17.47 2.84
N ARG A 95 -8.38 -18.39 2.69
CA ARG A 95 -8.14 -19.07 1.42
C ARG A 95 -9.00 -20.32 1.33
N VAL A 96 -9.77 -20.46 0.25
CA VAL A 96 -10.60 -21.61 -0.07
C VAL A 96 -10.29 -22.03 -1.50
N GLY A 97 -9.42 -23.00 -1.68
CA GLY A 97 -8.92 -23.43 -3.00
C GLY A 97 -8.21 -22.27 -3.72
N TRP A 98 -8.72 -21.85 -4.86
CA TRP A 98 -8.18 -20.74 -5.66
C TRP A 98 -8.82 -19.40 -5.33
N THR A 99 -9.75 -19.37 -4.40
CA THR A 99 -10.49 -18.19 -3.98
C THR A 99 -10.00 -17.73 -2.63
N THR A 100 -9.88 -16.42 -2.47
CA THR A 100 -9.60 -15.77 -1.19
C THR A 100 -10.78 -14.92 -0.80
N ILE A 101 -11.31 -15.15 0.39
CA ILE A 101 -12.42 -14.38 0.98
C ILE A 101 -11.80 -13.38 1.93
N ASN A 102 -12.13 -12.10 1.77
CA ASN A 102 -11.65 -11.01 2.60
C ASN A 102 -12.83 -10.31 3.27
N ARG A 103 -12.70 -10.05 4.55
CA ARG A 103 -13.67 -9.28 5.33
C ARG A 103 -12.94 -8.25 6.18
N PHE A 104 -13.47 -7.04 6.19
CA PHE A 104 -12.97 -5.91 6.94
C PHE A 104 -14.13 -5.19 7.62
N SER A 105 -13.89 -4.70 8.83
CA SER A 105 -14.83 -3.89 9.61
C SER A 105 -14.06 -2.90 10.47
N SER A 106 -14.53 -1.66 10.52
CA SER A 106 -13.90 -0.57 11.27
C SER A 106 -14.91 0.06 12.23
N SER A 107 -14.43 0.56 13.36
CA SER A 107 -15.23 1.32 14.32
C SER A 107 -15.76 2.65 13.74
N GLY A 108 -15.15 3.15 12.66
CA GLY A 108 -15.63 4.31 11.91
C GLY A 108 -16.83 4.04 11.01
N GLY A 109 -17.37 2.81 11.00
CA GLY A 109 -18.52 2.41 10.20
C GLY A 109 -18.18 1.86 8.80
N SER A 110 -16.92 1.84 8.42
CA SER A 110 -16.50 1.22 7.15
C SER A 110 -16.49 -0.31 7.26
N SER A 111 -17.05 -0.97 6.28
CA SER A 111 -16.99 -2.43 6.16
C SER A 111 -16.88 -2.85 4.69
N ALA A 112 -16.22 -3.96 4.46
CA ALA A 112 -16.08 -4.56 3.13
C ALA A 112 -16.04 -6.06 3.23
N LYS A 113 -16.63 -6.74 2.23
CA LYS A 113 -16.49 -8.17 2.00
C LYS A 113 -16.30 -8.37 0.51
N PHE A 114 -15.20 -8.98 0.13
CA PHE A 114 -14.90 -9.24 -1.28
C PHE A 114 -14.13 -10.55 -1.43
N THR A 115 -14.24 -11.14 -2.62
CA THR A 115 -13.53 -12.36 -2.98
C THR A 115 -12.54 -12.05 -4.11
N CYS A 116 -11.38 -12.68 -4.02
CA CYS A 116 -10.37 -12.64 -5.06
C CYS A 116 -10.10 -14.05 -5.56
N SER A 117 -9.81 -14.21 -6.84
CA SER A 117 -9.41 -15.50 -7.40
C SER A 117 -8.07 -15.39 -8.13
N ARG A 118 -7.39 -16.52 -8.28
CA ARG A 118 -6.13 -16.57 -9.04
C ARG A 118 -6.32 -16.25 -10.52
N ILE A 119 -7.52 -16.44 -11.05
CA ILE A 119 -7.84 -16.28 -12.47
C ILE A 119 -8.34 -14.87 -12.74
N SER A 120 -9.30 -14.37 -11.94
CA SER A 120 -9.96 -13.09 -12.16
C SER A 120 -9.41 -11.94 -11.31
N GLY A 121 -8.56 -12.22 -10.32
CA GLY A 121 -8.08 -11.23 -9.36
C GLY A 121 -9.16 -10.78 -8.38
N CYS A 122 -9.00 -9.59 -7.86
CA CYS A 122 -10.00 -8.94 -7.01
C CYS A 122 -10.90 -8.02 -7.88
#